data_c2f4970bef3223141ad27a359d755a08
#
_entry.id   c2f4970bef3223141ad27a359d755a08
#
_cell.length_a   1.000
_cell.length_b   1.000
_cell.length_c   1.000
_cell.angle_alpha   90.00
_cell.angle_beta   90.00
_cell.angle_gamma   90.00
#
_symmetry.space_group_name_H-M   'P 1'
#
loop_
_entity.id
_entity.type
_entity.pdbx_description
1 polymer ?
#
loop_
_entity_poly.entity_id
_entity_poly.type
_entity_poly.pdbx_seq_one_letter_code
_entity_poly.pdbx_strand_id
1 'polypeptide(L)'
;PGPMDSIPTYLRNRHEPDKISYKTPQLAHILDVTNGCIVYQEQVMQIFRELAGFSFGQADNVRRAMSKKKHAVMEAEREHFVHGCTEPGHECPGCVANGIPEQVANQIYDEMSSFASYAFNKSHAACYAYVAFQTAYLKCHYPSQFMAALLTSVLDNTDKVIEYSGECARLGIKVLPPDVNISNGGFTADDNGQIRFGLNAVKNVGRNLIENAVTERKEKPYTSLYDFCKRMHGSELNRRAVESLIKAGAFDCFGSNRHSMVEAVEGILKSIETDSRRNLEGQLDLFSVMSGEVQQSPQADVYEIRPLAEYTPTELLQQEKEVSGLY
;
A
#
# COMPACT_ATOMS: atom_id res chain seq x y z
N PRO A 1 -17.09 15.70 -3.25
CA PRO A 1 -17.75 16.63 -2.33
C PRO A 1 -19.19 16.94 -2.69
N GLY A 2 -19.61 16.95 -3.98
CA GLY A 2 -20.97 17.34 -4.37
C GLY A 2 -22.10 16.49 -3.78
N PRO A 3 -22.02 15.14 -3.77
CA PRO A 3 -23.06 14.31 -3.17
C PRO A 3 -23.16 14.44 -1.64
N MET A 4 -22.22 15.11 -0.99
CA MET A 4 -22.18 15.20 0.48
C MET A 4 -23.39 15.94 1.06
N ASP A 5 -24.00 16.84 0.30
CA ASP A 5 -25.23 17.53 0.71
C ASP A 5 -26.43 16.59 0.85
N SER A 6 -26.39 15.44 0.15
CA SER A 6 -27.41 14.38 0.25
C SER A 6 -27.22 13.43 1.43
N ILE A 7 -26.06 13.44 2.12
CA ILE A 7 -25.77 12.53 3.22
C ILE A 7 -26.81 12.60 4.34
N PRO A 8 -27.24 13.79 4.83
CA PRO A 8 -28.25 13.83 5.89
C PRO A 8 -29.57 13.19 5.48
N THR A 9 -29.99 13.42 4.22
CA THR A 9 -31.22 12.82 3.68
C THR A 9 -31.06 11.31 3.51
N TYR A 10 -29.94 10.85 2.97
CA TYR A 10 -29.63 9.42 2.82
C TYR A 10 -29.66 8.70 4.17
N LEU A 11 -29.01 9.25 5.20
CA LEU A 11 -28.95 8.66 6.54
C LEU A 11 -30.35 8.62 7.18
N ARG A 12 -31.09 9.72 7.11
CA ARG A 12 -32.47 9.75 7.62
C ARG A 12 -33.33 8.68 6.93
N ASN A 13 -33.32 8.63 5.61
CA ASN A 13 -34.10 7.68 4.83
C ASN A 13 -33.69 6.22 5.10
N ARG A 14 -32.41 5.97 5.36
CA ARG A 14 -31.92 4.64 5.74
C ARG A 14 -32.46 4.18 7.09
N HIS A 15 -32.61 5.10 8.05
CA HIS A 15 -33.16 4.77 9.37
C HIS A 15 -34.70 4.75 9.39
N GLU A 16 -35.35 5.46 8.47
CA GLU A 16 -36.78 5.59 8.37
C GLU A 16 -37.27 5.29 6.93
N PRO A 17 -37.13 4.05 6.47
CA PRO A 17 -37.44 3.70 5.06
C PRO A 17 -38.89 3.94 4.70
N ASP A 18 -39.83 3.79 5.64
CA ASP A 18 -41.26 4.01 5.43
C ASP A 18 -41.63 5.49 5.20
N LYS A 19 -40.70 6.41 5.47
CA LYS A 19 -40.90 7.85 5.27
C LYS A 19 -40.27 8.38 3.96
N ILE A 20 -39.68 7.52 3.15
CA ILE A 20 -39.13 7.92 1.87
C ILE A 20 -40.27 8.36 0.94
N SER A 21 -40.18 9.59 0.45
CA SER A 21 -41.11 10.13 -0.56
C SER A 21 -40.40 10.36 -1.87
N TYR A 22 -41.02 9.93 -2.96
CA TYR A 22 -40.53 10.14 -4.32
C TYR A 22 -41.35 11.21 -4.99
N LYS A 23 -40.70 12.07 -5.81
CA LYS A 23 -41.37 13.15 -6.57
C LYS A 23 -42.38 12.58 -7.57
N THR A 24 -42.13 11.38 -8.06
CA THR A 24 -43.04 10.58 -8.87
C THR A 24 -42.87 9.12 -8.55
N PRO A 25 -43.92 8.26 -8.60
CA PRO A 25 -43.80 6.84 -8.32
C PRO A 25 -42.78 6.11 -9.18
N GLN A 26 -42.56 6.57 -10.41
CA GLN A 26 -41.61 5.99 -11.35
C GLN A 26 -40.15 6.08 -10.86
N LEU A 27 -39.83 6.98 -9.92
CA LEU A 27 -38.49 7.08 -9.34
C LEU A 27 -38.20 6.00 -8.29
N ALA A 28 -39.22 5.38 -7.72
CA ALA A 28 -39.05 4.47 -6.58
C ALA A 28 -38.07 3.33 -6.91
N HIS A 29 -38.30 2.58 -7.99
CA HIS A 29 -37.45 1.45 -8.34
C HIS A 29 -36.04 1.83 -8.81
N ILE A 30 -35.81 3.10 -9.22
CA ILE A 30 -34.49 3.60 -9.58
C ILE A 30 -33.69 4.01 -8.34
N LEU A 31 -34.37 4.63 -7.37
CA LEU A 31 -33.72 5.26 -6.20
C LEU A 31 -33.85 4.45 -4.91
N ASP A 32 -34.63 3.37 -4.88
CA ASP A 32 -34.81 2.52 -3.72
C ASP A 32 -33.48 1.99 -3.18
N VAL A 33 -32.61 1.49 -4.06
CA VAL A 33 -31.26 0.98 -3.71
C VAL A 33 -30.35 2.03 -3.07
N THR A 34 -30.69 3.30 -3.16
CA THR A 34 -29.95 4.44 -2.59
C THR A 34 -30.80 5.28 -1.65
N ASN A 35 -31.80 4.67 -1.02
CA ASN A 35 -32.70 5.29 -0.04
C ASN A 35 -33.30 6.62 -0.54
N GLY A 36 -33.77 6.65 -1.78
CA GLY A 36 -34.43 7.80 -2.38
C GLY A 36 -33.51 8.92 -2.87
N CYS A 37 -32.20 8.73 -2.83
CA CYS A 37 -31.24 9.74 -3.28
C CYS A 37 -30.58 9.37 -4.61
N ILE A 38 -30.32 10.35 -5.46
CA ILE A 38 -29.48 10.16 -6.65
C ILE A 38 -28.02 10.08 -6.19
N VAL A 39 -27.34 8.96 -6.45
CA VAL A 39 -25.94 8.72 -6.07
C VAL A 39 -25.08 8.36 -7.28
N TYR A 40 -25.63 7.62 -8.24
CA TYR A 40 -24.87 7.05 -9.34
C TYR A 40 -25.22 7.69 -10.69
N GLN A 41 -24.22 7.78 -11.56
CA GLN A 41 -24.40 8.21 -12.96
C GLN A 41 -25.43 7.35 -13.71
N GLU A 42 -25.44 6.08 -13.43
CA GLU A 42 -26.38 5.11 -14.01
C GLU A 42 -27.84 5.42 -13.64
N GLN A 43 -28.08 5.92 -12.45
CA GLN A 43 -29.43 6.37 -12.03
C GLN A 43 -29.89 7.59 -12.85
N VAL A 44 -28.99 8.55 -13.07
CA VAL A 44 -29.30 9.71 -13.93
C VAL A 44 -29.70 9.23 -15.35
N MET A 45 -28.90 8.34 -15.94
CA MET A 45 -29.22 7.78 -17.26
C MET A 45 -30.54 7.02 -17.26
N GLN A 46 -30.82 6.26 -16.20
CA GLN A 46 -32.07 5.51 -16.05
C GLN A 46 -33.26 6.44 -15.93
N ILE A 47 -33.16 7.54 -15.19
CA ILE A 47 -34.19 8.57 -15.08
C ILE A 47 -34.51 9.15 -16.47
N PHE A 48 -33.52 9.54 -17.26
CA PHE A 48 -33.75 10.03 -18.63
C PHE A 48 -34.49 9.01 -19.50
N ARG A 49 -34.10 7.75 -19.39
CA ARG A 49 -34.68 6.68 -20.21
C ARG A 49 -36.13 6.35 -19.82
N GLU A 50 -36.37 6.21 -18.53
CA GLU A 50 -37.65 5.69 -18.04
C GLU A 50 -38.71 6.77 -17.87
N LEU A 51 -38.31 8.00 -17.50
CA LEU A 51 -39.26 9.09 -17.31
C LEU A 51 -39.52 9.85 -18.62
N ALA A 52 -38.51 10.05 -19.45
CA ALA A 52 -38.63 10.84 -20.68
C ALA A 52 -38.52 10.03 -21.97
N GLY A 53 -38.23 8.72 -21.90
CA GLY A 53 -38.17 7.84 -23.06
C GLY A 53 -36.93 7.97 -23.92
N PHE A 54 -35.84 8.51 -23.38
CA PHE A 54 -34.55 8.61 -24.07
C PHE A 54 -33.99 7.24 -24.40
N SER A 55 -33.33 7.11 -25.53
CA SER A 55 -32.50 5.96 -25.83
C SER A 55 -31.27 5.94 -24.92
N PHE A 56 -30.58 4.78 -24.81
CA PHE A 56 -29.36 4.67 -24.03
C PHE A 56 -28.27 5.65 -24.50
N GLY A 57 -28.11 5.80 -25.83
CA GLY A 57 -27.12 6.70 -26.41
C GLY A 57 -27.39 8.18 -26.08
N GLN A 58 -28.68 8.60 -26.20
CA GLN A 58 -29.11 9.96 -25.81
C GLN A 58 -28.84 10.21 -24.31
N ALA A 59 -29.25 9.31 -23.43
CA ALA A 59 -29.03 9.44 -21.98
C ALA A 59 -27.50 9.51 -21.61
N ASP A 60 -26.65 8.76 -22.31
CA ASP A 60 -25.19 8.86 -22.11
C ASP A 60 -24.62 10.18 -22.61
N ASN A 61 -25.10 10.70 -23.72
CA ASN A 61 -24.71 12.01 -24.24
C ASN A 61 -25.06 13.14 -23.24
N VAL A 62 -26.27 13.10 -22.69
CA VAL A 62 -26.69 14.07 -21.66
C VAL A 62 -25.81 13.95 -20.40
N ARG A 63 -25.58 12.74 -19.91
CA ARG A 63 -24.68 12.50 -18.77
C ARG A 63 -23.28 13.10 -19.01
N ARG A 64 -22.73 12.91 -20.22
CA ARG A 64 -21.42 13.51 -20.60
C ARG A 64 -21.46 15.02 -20.67
N ALA A 65 -22.55 15.61 -21.19
CA ALA A 65 -22.75 17.06 -21.26
C ALA A 65 -22.83 17.67 -19.85
N MET A 66 -23.59 17.06 -18.96
CA MET A 66 -23.70 17.42 -17.54
C MET A 66 -22.32 17.39 -16.84
N SER A 67 -21.59 16.28 -16.97
CA SER A 67 -20.23 16.13 -16.39
C SER A 67 -19.24 17.20 -16.88
N LYS A 68 -19.39 17.63 -18.14
CA LYS A 68 -18.54 18.67 -18.75
C LYS A 68 -19.08 20.11 -18.56
N LYS A 69 -20.20 20.27 -17.82
CA LYS A 69 -20.87 21.58 -17.56
C LYS A 69 -21.19 22.37 -18.83
N LYS A 70 -21.64 21.70 -19.89
CA LYS A 70 -22.02 22.34 -21.14
C LYS A 70 -23.45 22.91 -21.03
N HIS A 71 -23.59 24.10 -20.44
CA HIS A 71 -24.87 24.72 -20.09
C HIS A 71 -25.86 24.81 -21.26
N ALA A 72 -25.42 25.21 -22.45
CA ALA A 72 -26.30 25.30 -23.60
C ALA A 72 -26.89 23.93 -24.02
N VAL A 73 -26.11 22.89 -23.96
CA VAL A 73 -26.59 21.51 -24.23
C VAL A 73 -27.53 21.06 -23.13
N MET A 74 -27.21 21.37 -21.87
CA MET A 74 -28.06 20.98 -20.74
C MET A 74 -29.43 21.68 -20.80
N GLU A 75 -29.51 22.93 -21.26
CA GLU A 75 -30.76 23.65 -21.35
C GLU A 75 -31.64 23.12 -22.51
N ALA A 76 -31.03 22.78 -23.67
CA ALA A 76 -31.73 22.12 -24.75
C ALA A 76 -32.27 20.73 -24.35
N GLU A 77 -31.47 19.95 -23.63
CA GLU A 77 -31.89 18.64 -23.14
C GLU A 77 -32.92 18.71 -22.00
N ARG A 78 -33.05 19.81 -21.28
CA ARG A 78 -34.15 20.08 -20.36
C ARG A 78 -35.49 20.07 -21.07
N GLU A 79 -35.61 20.84 -22.17
CA GLU A 79 -36.82 20.89 -22.98
C GLU A 79 -37.18 19.49 -23.52
N HIS A 80 -36.20 18.77 -24.04
CA HIS A 80 -36.42 17.39 -24.52
C HIS A 80 -36.85 16.45 -23.37
N PHE A 81 -36.27 16.57 -22.21
CA PHE A 81 -36.64 15.78 -21.03
C PHE A 81 -38.10 16.07 -20.58
N VAL A 82 -38.48 17.32 -20.53
CA VAL A 82 -39.80 17.73 -20.03
C VAL A 82 -40.89 17.50 -21.12
N HIS A 83 -40.70 18.06 -22.31
CA HIS A 83 -41.72 18.14 -23.35
C HIS A 83 -41.53 17.15 -24.49
N GLY A 84 -40.36 16.52 -24.58
CA GLY A 84 -40.02 15.58 -25.66
C GLY A 84 -39.39 16.27 -26.88
N CYS A 85 -39.00 15.44 -27.84
CA CYS A 85 -38.38 15.88 -29.07
C CYS A 85 -38.86 15.03 -30.25
N THR A 86 -39.17 15.65 -31.38
CA THR A 86 -39.60 14.97 -32.61
C THR A 86 -38.58 15.05 -33.74
N GLU A 87 -37.40 15.64 -33.47
CA GLU A 87 -36.32 15.75 -34.44
C GLU A 87 -35.74 14.38 -34.78
N PRO A 88 -35.49 14.08 -36.08
CA PRO A 88 -34.91 12.81 -36.48
C PRO A 88 -33.59 12.50 -35.76
N GLY A 89 -33.53 11.34 -35.09
CA GLY A 89 -32.38 10.90 -34.32
C GLY A 89 -32.34 11.41 -32.89
N HIS A 90 -33.27 12.27 -32.48
CA HIS A 90 -33.45 12.79 -31.14
C HIS A 90 -34.84 12.53 -30.56
N GLU A 91 -35.65 11.72 -31.22
CA GLU A 91 -37.04 11.45 -30.85
C GLU A 91 -37.12 10.90 -29.39
N CYS A 92 -37.93 11.54 -28.58
CA CYS A 92 -38.32 11.10 -27.25
C CYS A 92 -39.68 11.69 -26.85
N PRO A 93 -40.52 10.95 -26.10
CA PRO A 93 -41.84 11.43 -25.72
C PRO A 93 -41.82 12.56 -24.70
N GLY A 94 -40.79 12.62 -23.84
CA GLY A 94 -40.72 13.54 -22.70
C GLY A 94 -41.55 13.10 -21.49
N CYS A 95 -41.25 13.69 -20.34
CA CYS A 95 -41.93 13.38 -19.08
C CYS A 95 -43.42 13.69 -19.07
N VAL A 96 -43.82 14.80 -19.72
CA VAL A 96 -45.22 15.24 -19.71
C VAL A 96 -46.09 14.23 -20.48
N ALA A 97 -45.63 13.74 -21.64
CA ALA A 97 -46.33 12.70 -22.39
C ALA A 97 -46.43 11.36 -21.64
N ASN A 98 -45.49 11.10 -20.74
CA ASN A 98 -45.46 9.92 -19.85
C ASN A 98 -46.26 10.13 -18.54
N GLY A 99 -47.05 11.22 -18.44
CA GLY A 99 -47.95 11.48 -17.33
C GLY A 99 -47.27 12.11 -16.10
N ILE A 100 -46.10 12.65 -16.22
CA ILE A 100 -45.40 13.36 -15.14
C ILE A 100 -45.67 14.87 -15.29
N PRO A 101 -46.19 15.55 -14.25
CA PRO A 101 -46.45 16.98 -14.34
C PRO A 101 -45.19 17.77 -14.66
N GLU A 102 -45.32 18.79 -15.51
CA GLU A 102 -44.18 19.64 -15.95
C GLU A 102 -43.36 20.19 -14.80
N GLN A 103 -44.02 20.69 -13.74
CA GLN A 103 -43.34 21.18 -12.54
C GLN A 103 -42.48 20.12 -11.86
N VAL A 104 -42.98 18.88 -11.78
CA VAL A 104 -42.26 17.76 -11.19
C VAL A 104 -41.08 17.34 -12.07
N ALA A 105 -41.28 17.29 -13.39
CA ALA A 105 -40.20 16.98 -14.34
C ALA A 105 -39.06 18.01 -14.24
N ASN A 106 -39.37 19.30 -14.17
CA ASN A 106 -38.37 20.35 -13.97
C ASN A 106 -37.61 20.20 -12.63
N GLN A 107 -38.30 19.90 -11.53
CA GLN A 107 -37.65 19.67 -10.24
C GLN A 107 -36.71 18.43 -10.28
N ILE A 108 -37.08 17.38 -10.98
CA ILE A 108 -36.22 16.20 -11.17
C ILE A 108 -35.00 16.56 -11.99
N TYR A 109 -35.19 17.35 -13.07
CA TYR A 109 -34.08 17.81 -13.91
C TYR A 109 -33.09 18.68 -13.14
N ASP A 110 -33.58 19.63 -12.32
CA ASP A 110 -32.73 20.48 -11.47
C ASP A 110 -31.89 19.65 -10.49
N GLU A 111 -32.52 18.66 -9.87
CA GLU A 111 -31.81 17.74 -8.97
C GLU A 111 -30.74 16.94 -9.71
N MET A 112 -31.06 16.38 -10.88
CA MET A 112 -30.08 15.67 -11.72
C MET A 112 -28.94 16.60 -12.18
N SER A 113 -29.26 17.80 -12.60
CA SER A 113 -28.28 18.79 -13.08
C SER A 113 -27.31 19.23 -11.99
N SER A 114 -27.81 19.48 -10.79
CA SER A 114 -26.96 19.81 -9.64
C SER A 114 -26.05 18.67 -9.26
N PHE A 115 -26.55 17.43 -9.36
CA PHE A 115 -25.84 16.22 -8.97
C PHE A 115 -24.87 15.70 -10.05
N ALA A 116 -25.19 15.85 -11.33
CA ALA A 116 -24.47 15.20 -12.43
C ALA A 116 -22.99 15.58 -12.57
N SER A 117 -22.59 16.75 -12.07
CA SER A 117 -21.18 17.15 -11.99
C SER A 117 -20.35 16.32 -11.04
N TYR A 118 -21.00 15.54 -10.16
CA TYR A 118 -20.38 14.80 -9.05
C TYR A 118 -20.85 13.36 -8.95
N ALA A 119 -21.76 12.93 -9.87
CA ALA A 119 -22.29 11.59 -9.89
C ALA A 119 -21.20 10.52 -10.00
N PHE A 120 -21.25 9.52 -9.11
CA PHE A 120 -20.23 8.48 -9.05
C PHE A 120 -20.60 7.30 -9.95
N ASN A 121 -19.59 6.67 -10.58
CA ASN A 121 -19.83 5.48 -11.38
C ASN A 121 -20.11 4.28 -10.47
N LYS A 122 -21.25 3.63 -10.65
CA LYS A 122 -21.69 2.48 -9.84
C LYS A 122 -20.77 1.28 -9.98
N SER A 123 -20.30 1.00 -11.18
CA SER A 123 -19.39 -0.13 -11.42
C SER A 123 -18.08 0.04 -10.69
N HIS A 124 -17.52 1.27 -10.69
CA HIS A 124 -16.32 1.60 -9.91
C HIS A 124 -16.56 1.42 -8.41
N ALA A 125 -17.69 1.94 -7.88
CA ALA A 125 -18.06 1.78 -6.50
C ALA A 125 -18.19 0.30 -6.10
N ALA A 126 -18.82 -0.52 -6.93
CA ALA A 126 -18.98 -1.94 -6.68
C ALA A 126 -17.65 -2.69 -6.64
N CYS A 127 -16.73 -2.38 -7.56
CA CYS A 127 -15.40 -2.98 -7.57
C CYS A 127 -14.63 -2.62 -6.29
N TYR A 128 -14.66 -1.35 -5.87
CA TYR A 128 -14.00 -0.95 -4.62
C TYR A 128 -14.68 -1.51 -3.38
N ALA A 129 -15.99 -1.63 -3.36
CA ALA A 129 -16.70 -2.29 -2.25
C ALA A 129 -16.29 -3.76 -2.12
N TYR A 130 -16.11 -4.46 -3.24
CA TYR A 130 -15.61 -5.83 -3.26
C TYR A 130 -14.19 -5.94 -2.69
N VAL A 131 -13.26 -5.08 -3.13
CA VAL A 131 -11.90 -5.02 -2.60
C VAL A 131 -11.91 -4.66 -1.10
N ALA A 132 -12.72 -3.69 -0.70
CA ALA A 132 -12.86 -3.30 0.71
C ALA A 132 -13.36 -4.46 1.57
N PHE A 133 -14.32 -5.23 1.07
CA PHE A 133 -14.78 -6.44 1.76
C PHE A 133 -13.68 -7.49 1.87
N GLN A 134 -12.93 -7.76 0.78
CA GLN A 134 -11.82 -8.70 0.79
C GLN A 134 -10.74 -8.31 1.81
N THR A 135 -10.33 -7.03 1.82
CA THR A 135 -9.33 -6.53 2.77
C THR A 135 -9.82 -6.60 4.22
N ALA A 136 -11.10 -6.28 4.46
CA ALA A 136 -11.71 -6.42 5.78
C ALA A 136 -11.78 -7.88 6.24
N TYR A 137 -12.14 -8.81 5.34
CA TYR A 137 -12.15 -10.24 5.61
C TYR A 137 -10.76 -10.76 5.97
N LEU A 138 -9.74 -10.41 5.15
CA LEU A 138 -8.36 -10.81 5.41
C LEU A 138 -7.84 -10.26 6.73
N LYS A 139 -8.12 -8.99 7.03
CA LYS A 139 -7.74 -8.38 8.30
C LYS A 139 -8.41 -9.05 9.51
N CYS A 140 -9.67 -9.50 9.36
CA CYS A 140 -10.42 -10.17 10.41
C CYS A 140 -9.92 -11.60 10.68
N HIS A 141 -9.70 -12.38 9.62
CA HIS A 141 -9.41 -13.81 9.72
C HIS A 141 -7.91 -14.14 9.71
N TYR A 142 -7.08 -13.27 9.12
CA TYR A 142 -5.63 -13.45 8.97
C TYR A 142 -4.89 -12.15 9.32
N PRO A 143 -5.09 -11.62 10.56
CA PRO A 143 -4.63 -10.27 10.89
C PRO A 143 -3.11 -10.10 10.76
N SER A 144 -2.30 -11.07 11.18
CA SER A 144 -0.84 -10.96 11.11
C SER A 144 -0.33 -10.99 9.67
N GLN A 145 -0.88 -11.87 8.83
CA GLN A 145 -0.53 -11.94 7.40
C GLN A 145 -0.96 -10.68 6.66
N PHE A 146 -2.17 -10.18 6.95
CA PHE A 146 -2.67 -8.93 6.38
C PHE A 146 -1.79 -7.74 6.76
N MET A 147 -1.45 -7.61 8.05
CA MET A 147 -0.62 -6.50 8.53
C MET A 147 0.82 -6.59 8.02
N ALA A 148 1.40 -7.78 7.91
CA ALA A 148 2.72 -7.99 7.31
C ALA A 148 2.74 -7.58 5.83
N ALA A 149 1.71 -7.94 5.06
CA ALA A 149 1.56 -7.51 3.66
C ALA A 149 1.36 -5.99 3.54
N LEU A 150 0.56 -5.40 4.42
CA LEU A 150 0.31 -3.95 4.46
C LEU A 150 1.59 -3.17 4.80
N LEU A 151 2.34 -3.57 5.82
CA LEU A 151 3.63 -3.01 6.18
C LEU A 151 4.63 -3.12 5.02
N THR A 152 4.65 -4.27 4.33
CA THR A 152 5.52 -4.50 3.16
C THR A 152 5.15 -3.57 2.00
N SER A 153 3.88 -3.25 1.81
CA SER A 153 3.45 -2.34 0.74
C SER A 153 3.88 -0.88 0.93
N VAL A 154 4.32 -0.52 2.13
CA VAL A 154 4.70 0.86 2.50
C VAL A 154 6.14 0.99 2.99
N LEU A 155 7.02 0.06 2.64
CA LEU A 155 8.43 0.03 3.09
C LEU A 155 9.17 1.36 2.90
N ASP A 156 8.88 2.08 1.82
CA ASP A 156 9.53 3.35 1.49
C ASP A 156 8.93 4.55 2.25
N ASN A 157 7.92 4.34 3.09
CA ASN A 157 7.24 5.39 3.84
C ASN A 157 7.29 5.09 5.34
N THR A 158 8.33 5.61 6.01
CA THR A 158 8.57 5.38 7.43
C THR A 158 7.37 5.78 8.31
N ASP A 159 6.68 6.88 7.99
CA ASP A 159 5.52 7.34 8.78
C ASP A 159 4.37 6.32 8.73
N LYS A 160 4.15 5.71 7.56
CA LYS A 160 3.17 4.63 7.41
C LYS A 160 3.59 3.34 8.10
N VAL A 161 4.89 3.02 8.09
CA VAL A 161 5.40 1.87 8.85
C VAL A 161 5.15 2.08 10.34
N ILE A 162 5.39 3.27 10.89
CA ILE A 162 5.11 3.62 12.28
C ILE A 162 3.60 3.51 12.59
N GLU A 163 2.75 4.12 11.74
CA GLU A 163 1.29 4.08 11.90
C GLU A 163 0.77 2.63 11.95
N TYR A 164 1.18 1.79 11.01
CA TYR A 164 0.71 0.41 10.92
C TYR A 164 1.34 -0.52 11.97
N SER A 165 2.55 -0.21 12.43
CA SER A 165 3.12 -0.91 13.60
C SER A 165 2.33 -0.60 14.87
N GLY A 166 1.87 0.64 15.04
CA GLY A 166 0.94 1.02 16.11
C GLY A 166 -0.40 0.26 16.00
N GLU A 167 -0.91 0.06 14.78
CA GLU A 167 -2.10 -0.77 14.54
C GLU A 167 -1.85 -2.24 14.93
N CYS A 168 -0.68 -2.80 14.60
CA CYS A 168 -0.30 -4.14 15.04
C CYS A 168 -0.36 -4.27 16.57
N ALA A 169 0.19 -3.29 17.29
CA ALA A 169 0.14 -3.27 18.75
C ALA A 169 -1.31 -3.25 19.29
N ARG A 170 -2.20 -2.46 18.67
CA ARG A 170 -3.64 -2.43 19.03
C ARG A 170 -4.34 -3.77 18.79
N LEU A 171 -3.91 -4.51 17.77
CA LEU A 171 -4.41 -5.85 17.46
C LEU A 171 -3.76 -6.95 18.31
N GLY A 172 -2.84 -6.62 19.21
CA GLY A 172 -2.09 -7.59 20.02
C GLY A 172 -1.02 -8.36 19.25
N ILE A 173 -0.65 -7.88 18.06
CA ILE A 173 0.37 -8.49 17.19
C ILE A 173 1.72 -7.86 17.53
N LYS A 174 2.69 -8.67 17.95
CA LYS A 174 4.07 -8.21 18.16
C LYS A 174 4.80 -8.07 16.83
N VAL A 175 5.49 -6.94 16.65
CA VAL A 175 6.49 -6.77 15.61
C VAL A 175 7.85 -7.07 16.24
N LEU A 176 8.47 -8.16 15.75
CA LEU A 176 9.76 -8.62 16.23
C LEU A 176 10.89 -7.85 15.53
N PRO A 177 12.04 -7.60 16.20
CA PRO A 177 13.18 -6.93 15.59
C PRO A 177 13.69 -7.67 14.35
N PRO A 178 14.43 -7.01 13.45
CA PRO A 178 15.06 -7.68 12.31
C PRO A 178 16.12 -8.69 12.78
N ASP A 179 16.34 -9.72 11.98
CA ASP A 179 17.37 -10.73 12.18
C ASP A 179 17.89 -11.16 10.82
N VAL A 180 19.19 -11.07 10.59
CA VAL A 180 19.81 -11.35 9.29
C VAL A 180 19.61 -12.79 8.83
N ASN A 181 19.47 -13.73 9.76
CA ASN A 181 19.26 -15.15 9.48
C ASN A 181 17.79 -15.53 9.29
N ILE A 182 16.84 -14.69 9.75
CA ILE A 182 15.40 -15.00 9.75
C ILE A 182 14.61 -14.04 8.86
N SER A 183 14.85 -12.72 9.00
CA SER A 183 14.06 -11.69 8.31
C SER A 183 14.19 -11.78 6.79
N ASN A 184 13.09 -11.61 6.08
CA ASN A 184 13.09 -11.37 4.64
C ASN A 184 13.22 -9.87 4.30
N GLY A 185 13.25 -9.53 3.02
CA GLY A 185 13.23 -8.13 2.60
C GLY A 185 11.98 -7.40 3.07
N GLY A 186 10.79 -8.01 2.94
CA GLY A 186 9.52 -7.51 3.49
C GLY A 186 9.22 -8.03 4.89
N PHE A 187 8.19 -7.48 5.52
CA PHE A 187 7.64 -8.00 6.77
C PHE A 187 6.99 -9.37 6.55
N THR A 188 7.15 -10.29 7.48
CA THR A 188 6.59 -11.64 7.38
C THR A 188 5.92 -12.06 8.68
N ALA A 189 4.73 -12.65 8.59
CA ALA A 189 4.08 -13.27 9.74
C ALA A 189 4.70 -14.65 10.01
N ASP A 190 4.90 -14.97 11.29
CA ASP A 190 5.32 -16.29 11.74
C ASP A 190 4.12 -17.16 12.15
N ASP A 191 4.38 -18.42 12.47
CA ASP A 191 3.35 -19.40 12.89
C ASP A 191 2.72 -19.06 14.25
N ASN A 192 3.35 -18.19 15.05
CA ASN A 192 2.83 -17.72 16.34
C ASN A 192 1.96 -16.47 16.19
N GLY A 193 1.71 -16.00 14.97
CA GLY A 193 0.94 -14.79 14.72
C GLY A 193 1.71 -13.49 15.01
N GLN A 194 3.04 -13.55 15.13
CA GLN A 194 3.90 -12.37 15.27
C GLN A 194 4.40 -11.94 13.88
N ILE A 195 4.88 -10.70 13.77
CA ILE A 195 5.42 -10.16 12.52
C ILE A 195 6.92 -9.91 12.69
N ARG A 196 7.74 -10.50 11.83
CA ARG A 196 9.17 -10.22 11.76
C ARG A 196 9.42 -8.97 10.92
N PHE A 197 10.24 -8.05 11.43
CA PHE A 197 10.61 -6.82 10.73
C PHE A 197 11.37 -7.11 9.43
N GLY A 198 10.99 -6.43 8.35
CA GLY A 198 11.61 -6.59 7.03
C GLY A 198 12.91 -5.83 6.90
N LEU A 199 13.96 -6.47 6.39
CA LEU A 199 15.29 -5.85 6.26
C LEU A 199 15.31 -4.64 5.31
N ASN A 200 14.42 -4.60 4.30
CA ASN A 200 14.30 -3.45 3.38
C ASN A 200 13.65 -2.22 4.03
N ALA A 201 13.06 -2.35 5.22
CA ALA A 201 12.54 -1.22 5.98
C ALA A 201 13.65 -0.51 6.80
N VAL A 202 14.84 -1.11 6.88
CA VAL A 202 16.00 -0.47 7.51
C VAL A 202 16.58 0.57 6.55
N LYS A 203 16.72 1.80 7.02
CA LYS A 203 17.26 2.90 6.21
C LYS A 203 18.70 2.64 5.77
N ASN A 204 19.08 3.21 4.63
CA ASN A 204 20.42 3.12 4.03
C ASN A 204 20.85 1.71 3.58
N VAL A 205 19.91 0.76 3.52
CA VAL A 205 20.18 -0.60 3.07
C VAL A 205 19.57 -0.80 1.69
N GLY A 206 20.40 -1.20 0.72
CA GLY A 206 19.98 -1.45 -0.66
C GLY A 206 19.14 -2.73 -0.78
N ARG A 207 18.11 -2.72 -1.63
CA ARG A 207 17.26 -3.91 -1.86
C ARG A 207 18.05 -5.08 -2.42
N ASN A 208 18.95 -4.83 -3.37
CA ASN A 208 19.79 -5.86 -3.97
C ASN A 208 20.69 -6.55 -2.94
N LEU A 209 21.25 -5.78 -1.97
CA LEU A 209 22.05 -6.34 -0.89
C LEU A 209 21.22 -7.33 -0.07
N ILE A 210 19.97 -6.96 0.27
CA ILE A 210 19.09 -7.82 1.07
C ILE A 210 18.62 -9.04 0.28
N GLU A 211 18.28 -8.91 -1.00
CA GLU A 211 17.92 -10.05 -1.86
C GLU A 211 19.04 -11.06 -1.95
N ASN A 212 20.28 -10.59 -2.14
CA ASN A 212 21.46 -11.43 -2.14
C ASN A 212 21.69 -12.08 -0.78
N ALA A 213 21.58 -11.31 0.32
CA ALA A 213 21.77 -11.84 1.68
C ALA A 213 20.72 -12.92 2.03
N VAL A 214 19.45 -12.70 1.67
CA VAL A 214 18.37 -13.66 1.88
C VAL A 214 18.58 -14.93 1.02
N THR A 215 19.13 -14.80 -0.16
CA THR A 215 19.43 -15.93 -1.04
C THR A 215 20.61 -16.73 -0.53
N GLU A 216 21.68 -16.08 -0.21
CA GLU A 216 22.95 -16.67 0.23
C GLU A 216 22.81 -17.45 1.56
N ARG A 217 22.03 -16.94 2.51
CA ARG A 217 21.78 -17.63 3.79
C ARG A 217 21.01 -18.94 3.67
N LYS A 218 20.31 -19.18 2.53
CA LYS A 218 19.59 -20.45 2.29
C LYS A 218 20.55 -21.64 2.19
N GLU A 219 21.77 -21.42 1.71
CA GLU A 219 22.80 -22.45 1.65
C GLU A 219 23.40 -22.68 3.03
N LYS A 220 23.72 -21.62 3.75
CA LYS A 220 24.31 -21.67 5.09
C LYS A 220 23.96 -20.39 5.86
N PRO A 221 23.37 -20.46 7.07
CA PRO A 221 23.16 -19.30 7.92
C PRO A 221 24.46 -18.55 8.19
N TYR A 222 24.38 -17.24 8.36
CA TYR A 222 25.51 -16.43 8.77
C TYR A 222 25.90 -16.76 10.22
N THR A 223 27.19 -16.85 10.47
CA THR A 223 27.73 -17.24 11.80
C THR A 223 28.33 -16.05 12.57
N SER A 224 28.66 -14.96 11.87
CA SER A 224 29.24 -13.75 12.48
C SER A 224 29.04 -12.55 11.56
N LEU A 225 29.29 -11.34 12.09
CA LEU A 225 29.32 -10.12 11.28
C LEU A 225 30.39 -10.18 10.19
N TYR A 226 31.55 -10.78 10.48
CA TYR A 226 32.61 -10.97 9.50
C TYR A 226 32.18 -11.91 8.37
N ASP A 227 31.58 -13.05 8.72
CA ASP A 227 31.05 -14.01 7.73
C ASP A 227 30.02 -13.36 6.81
N PHE A 228 29.07 -12.56 7.36
CA PHE A 228 28.13 -11.79 6.58
C PHE A 228 28.84 -10.82 5.62
N CYS A 229 29.75 -9.98 6.13
CA CYS A 229 30.45 -9.00 5.31
C CYS A 229 31.31 -9.67 4.23
N LYS A 230 31.95 -10.80 4.52
CA LYS A 230 32.79 -11.55 3.58
C LYS A 230 31.95 -12.13 2.44
N ARG A 231 30.84 -12.77 2.75
CA ARG A 231 29.94 -13.38 1.76
C ARG A 231 29.18 -12.34 0.93
N MET A 232 28.90 -11.16 1.51
CA MET A 232 28.24 -10.05 0.82
C MET A 232 29.22 -9.11 0.11
N HIS A 233 30.54 -9.35 0.19
CA HIS A 233 31.53 -8.54 -0.50
C HIS A 233 31.29 -8.55 -2.02
N GLY A 234 31.20 -7.35 -2.63
CA GLY A 234 30.86 -7.20 -4.05
C GLY A 234 29.35 -7.07 -4.36
N SER A 235 28.47 -7.23 -3.35
CA SER A 235 27.00 -7.14 -3.48
C SER A 235 26.44 -5.79 -3.01
N GLU A 236 27.03 -4.68 -3.44
CA GLU A 236 26.66 -3.31 -3.00
C GLU A 236 26.81 -3.09 -1.47
N LEU A 237 27.58 -3.95 -0.80
CA LEU A 237 27.88 -3.80 0.61
C LEU A 237 28.69 -2.54 0.85
N ASN A 238 28.24 -1.71 1.76
CA ASN A 238 28.97 -0.52 2.20
C ASN A 238 28.87 -0.34 3.72
N ARG A 239 29.80 0.43 4.29
CA ARG A 239 29.89 0.69 5.71
C ARG A 239 28.56 1.15 6.30
N ARG A 240 27.88 2.10 5.64
CA ARG A 240 26.63 2.70 6.12
C ARG A 240 25.47 1.69 6.21
N ALA A 241 25.39 0.78 5.25
CA ALA A 241 24.38 -0.28 5.26
C ALA A 241 24.62 -1.26 6.44
N VAL A 242 25.88 -1.67 6.65
CA VAL A 242 26.23 -2.57 7.76
C VAL A 242 25.96 -1.91 9.12
N GLU A 243 26.39 -0.66 9.32
CA GLU A 243 26.11 0.10 10.54
C GLU A 243 24.59 0.26 10.79
N SER A 244 23.79 0.50 9.73
CA SER A 244 22.33 0.61 9.85
C SER A 244 21.69 -0.72 10.26
N LEU A 245 22.16 -1.84 9.71
CA LEU A 245 21.70 -3.18 10.11
C LEU A 245 22.10 -3.51 11.56
N ILE A 246 23.30 -3.14 12.01
CA ILE A 246 23.71 -3.31 13.40
C ILE A 246 22.82 -2.48 14.34
N LYS A 247 22.64 -1.19 14.04
CA LYS A 247 21.78 -0.28 14.81
C LYS A 247 20.34 -0.76 14.92
N ALA A 248 19.83 -1.39 13.84
CA ALA A 248 18.50 -1.99 13.85
C ALA A 248 18.40 -3.31 14.63
N GLY A 249 19.51 -3.88 15.06
CA GLY A 249 19.56 -5.16 15.79
C GLY A 249 19.58 -6.39 14.90
N ALA A 250 19.80 -6.25 13.59
CA ALA A 250 19.77 -7.39 12.65
C ALA A 250 20.86 -8.44 12.92
N PHE A 251 21.90 -8.11 13.65
CA PHE A 251 23.03 -8.98 14.00
C PHE A 251 23.08 -9.37 15.47
N ASP A 252 22.07 -9.05 16.26
CA ASP A 252 22.03 -9.41 17.70
C ASP A 252 22.09 -10.93 17.92
N CYS A 253 21.68 -11.72 16.92
CA CYS A 253 21.78 -13.18 16.90
C CYS A 253 23.22 -13.72 17.02
N PHE A 254 24.25 -12.89 16.80
CA PHE A 254 25.65 -13.32 16.90
C PHE A 254 26.24 -13.20 18.33
N GLY A 255 25.51 -12.61 19.27
CA GLY A 255 25.92 -12.52 20.67
C GLY A 255 26.94 -11.42 20.98
N SER A 256 27.49 -10.73 19.98
CA SER A 256 28.31 -9.53 20.20
C SER A 256 27.41 -8.32 20.41
N ASN A 257 27.82 -7.39 21.29
CA ASN A 257 27.05 -6.17 21.50
C ASN A 257 27.17 -5.20 20.32
N ARG A 258 26.20 -4.31 20.15
CA ARG A 258 26.11 -3.42 18.97
C ARG A 258 27.26 -2.40 18.93
N HIS A 259 27.71 -1.88 20.08
CA HIS A 259 28.84 -0.95 20.14
C HIS A 259 30.12 -1.60 19.60
N SER A 260 30.42 -2.81 20.08
CA SER A 260 31.60 -3.56 19.59
C SER A 260 31.52 -3.85 18.08
N MET A 261 30.33 -4.19 17.57
CA MET A 261 30.12 -4.45 16.18
C MET A 261 30.30 -3.20 15.31
N VAL A 262 29.75 -2.04 15.72
CA VAL A 262 29.88 -0.78 14.98
C VAL A 262 31.35 -0.36 14.86
N GLU A 263 32.11 -0.42 15.96
CA GLU A 263 33.54 -0.08 15.97
C GLU A 263 34.40 -1.03 15.11
N ALA A 264 33.99 -2.28 14.98
CA ALA A 264 34.69 -3.28 14.19
C ALA A 264 34.44 -3.18 12.66
N VAL A 265 33.35 -2.53 12.20
CA VAL A 265 32.94 -2.51 10.78
C VAL A 265 34.08 -2.08 9.87
N GLU A 266 34.76 -0.98 10.16
CA GLU A 266 35.81 -0.46 9.29
C GLU A 266 37.00 -1.44 9.18
N GLY A 267 37.41 -2.04 10.28
CA GLY A 267 38.46 -3.05 10.32
C GLY A 267 38.09 -4.31 9.53
N ILE A 268 36.85 -4.78 9.69
CA ILE A 268 36.32 -5.93 8.96
C ILE A 268 36.33 -5.69 7.45
N LEU A 269 35.76 -4.56 6.99
CA LEU A 269 35.69 -4.26 5.57
C LEU A 269 37.09 -4.11 4.94
N LYS A 270 38.03 -3.48 5.66
CA LYS A 270 39.44 -3.34 5.23
C LYS A 270 40.14 -4.69 5.12
N SER A 271 39.92 -5.58 6.10
CA SER A 271 40.49 -6.93 6.07
C SER A 271 40.01 -7.71 4.84
N ILE A 272 38.68 -7.72 4.60
CA ILE A 272 38.06 -8.41 3.46
C ILE A 272 38.61 -7.85 2.10
N GLU A 273 38.73 -6.52 1.96
CA GLU A 273 39.24 -5.90 0.77
C GLU A 273 40.72 -6.30 0.52
N THR A 274 41.54 -6.33 1.58
CA THR A 274 42.95 -6.75 1.50
C THR A 274 43.06 -8.21 1.08
N ASP A 275 42.27 -9.09 1.66
CA ASP A 275 42.25 -10.52 1.33
C ASP A 275 41.75 -10.76 -0.09
N SER A 276 40.74 -10.01 -0.54
CA SER A 276 40.25 -10.07 -1.91
C SER A 276 41.29 -9.64 -2.93
N ARG A 277 42.03 -8.58 -2.65
CA ARG A 277 43.14 -8.14 -3.54
C ARG A 277 44.24 -9.17 -3.61
N ARG A 278 44.66 -9.75 -2.50
CA ARG A 278 45.68 -10.83 -2.49
C ARG A 278 45.25 -12.03 -3.30
N ASN A 279 43.97 -12.42 -3.22
CA ASN A 279 43.42 -13.55 -3.99
C ASN A 279 43.30 -13.23 -5.49
N LEU A 280 43.04 -11.98 -5.90
CA LEU A 280 42.98 -11.55 -7.32
C LEU A 280 44.36 -11.42 -7.96
N GLU A 281 45.37 -11.00 -7.22
CA GLU A 281 46.73 -10.87 -7.73
C GLU A 281 47.40 -12.20 -8.05
N GLY A 282 46.77 -13.35 -7.66
CA GLY A 282 47.16 -14.68 -8.12
C GLY A 282 48.62 -15.07 -7.82
N GLN A 283 49.28 -14.28 -6.99
CA GLN A 283 50.59 -14.61 -6.46
C GLN A 283 50.49 -15.74 -5.43
N LEU A 284 50.22 -16.94 -5.95
CA LEU A 284 50.98 -18.07 -5.47
C LEU A 284 52.45 -17.66 -5.67
N ASP A 285 53.04 -17.12 -4.61
CA ASP A 285 54.45 -16.81 -4.62
C ASP A 285 55.19 -18.08 -5.10
N LEU A 286 55.75 -18.00 -6.29
CA LEU A 286 56.47 -19.13 -6.92
C LEU A 286 57.59 -19.63 -5.99
N PHE A 287 58.03 -18.79 -5.05
CA PHE A 287 58.98 -19.14 -3.99
C PHE A 287 58.36 -20.02 -2.89
N SER A 288 57.10 -19.84 -2.53
CA SER A 288 56.44 -20.70 -1.52
C SER A 288 56.15 -22.11 -2.04
N VAL A 289 55.94 -22.24 -3.37
CA VAL A 289 55.82 -23.56 -4.01
C VAL A 289 57.19 -24.27 -4.11
N MET A 290 58.29 -23.54 -4.29
CA MET A 290 59.63 -24.11 -4.37
C MET A 290 60.26 -24.46 -3.01
N SER A 291 59.81 -23.82 -1.92
CA SER A 291 60.32 -24.09 -0.56
C SER A 291 59.65 -25.26 0.13
N GLY A 292 58.62 -25.87 -0.46
CA GLY A 292 57.91 -27.02 0.14
C GLY A 292 57.13 -26.71 1.43
N GLU A 293 57.10 -25.46 1.84
CA GLU A 293 56.33 -24.97 2.97
C GLU A 293 54.92 -24.57 2.52
N VAL A 294 54.13 -25.54 2.05
CA VAL A 294 52.68 -25.39 2.05
C VAL A 294 52.24 -25.45 3.48
N GLN A 295 52.44 -24.40 4.25
CA GLN A 295 51.64 -24.14 5.41
C GLN A 295 50.25 -23.73 4.91
N GLN A 296 49.41 -24.73 4.65
CA GLN A 296 47.96 -24.57 4.83
C GLN A 296 47.74 -24.20 6.30
N SER A 297 48.00 -22.97 6.65
CA SER A 297 47.35 -22.38 7.77
C SER A 297 45.86 -22.24 7.37
N PRO A 298 44.95 -22.98 8.00
CA PRO A 298 43.55 -22.57 8.01
C PRO A 298 43.57 -21.28 8.82
N GLN A 299 43.90 -20.14 8.18
CA GLN A 299 43.65 -18.85 8.78
C GLN A 299 42.14 -18.80 9.02
N ALA A 300 41.81 -18.90 10.29
CA ALA A 300 40.46 -18.88 10.76
C ALA A 300 39.71 -17.71 10.08
N ASP A 301 38.58 -18.05 9.43
CA ASP A 301 37.61 -17.09 8.93
C ASP A 301 36.94 -16.29 10.08
N VAL A 302 37.75 -15.84 11.05
CA VAL A 302 37.29 -15.20 12.28
C VAL A 302 38.05 -13.89 12.46
N TYR A 303 37.31 -12.80 12.29
CA TYR A 303 37.76 -11.49 12.73
C TYR A 303 37.41 -11.33 14.22
N GLU A 304 38.40 -11.09 15.06
CA GLU A 304 38.18 -10.92 16.50
C GLU A 304 37.64 -9.50 16.79
N ILE A 305 36.38 -9.42 17.19
CA ILE A 305 35.73 -8.16 17.57
C ILE A 305 36.15 -7.82 19.01
N ARG A 306 36.82 -6.69 19.21
CA ARG A 306 37.20 -6.24 20.53
C ARG A 306 35.97 -5.95 21.40
N PRO A 307 35.80 -6.56 22.57
CA PRO A 307 34.65 -6.32 23.43
C PRO A 307 34.73 -4.90 24.03
N LEU A 308 33.64 -4.15 23.88
CA LEU A 308 33.41 -2.82 24.45
C LEU A 308 32.19 -2.88 25.36
N ALA A 309 32.03 -1.87 26.21
CA ALA A 309 30.76 -1.70 26.93
C ALA A 309 29.63 -1.38 25.95
N GLU A 310 28.48 -2.00 26.15
CA GLU A 310 27.31 -1.73 25.28
C GLU A 310 26.82 -0.29 25.46
N TYR A 311 26.13 0.21 24.45
CA TYR A 311 25.39 1.46 24.53
C TYR A 311 24.36 1.43 25.66
N THR A 312 24.04 2.58 26.22
CA THR A 312 22.94 2.68 27.20
C THR A 312 21.59 2.30 26.52
N PRO A 313 20.59 1.84 27.26
CA PRO A 313 19.27 1.54 26.70
C PRO A 313 18.65 2.70 25.92
N THR A 314 18.87 3.93 26.34
CA THR A 314 18.39 5.13 25.64
C THR A 314 19.08 5.32 24.30
N GLU A 315 20.40 5.10 24.24
CA GLU A 315 21.16 5.19 22.98
C GLU A 315 20.75 4.09 21.99
N LEU A 316 20.54 2.86 22.47
CA LEU A 316 20.04 1.76 21.64
C LEU A 316 18.68 2.09 21.00
N LEU A 317 17.73 2.56 21.81
CA LEU A 317 16.41 2.98 21.32
C LEU A 317 16.51 4.15 20.32
N GLN A 318 17.42 5.10 20.57
CA GLN A 318 17.68 6.20 19.64
C GLN A 318 18.23 5.72 18.30
N GLN A 319 19.16 4.77 18.30
CA GLN A 319 19.72 4.16 17.10
C GLN A 319 18.67 3.37 16.32
N GLU A 320 17.86 2.55 17.00
CA GLU A 320 16.75 1.84 16.38
C GLU A 320 15.79 2.81 15.70
N LYS A 321 15.37 3.88 16.40
CA LYS A 321 14.49 4.91 15.85
C LYS A 321 15.10 5.62 14.64
N GLU A 322 16.40 5.91 14.66
CA GLU A 322 17.10 6.54 13.53
C GLU A 322 16.98 5.71 12.24
N VAL A 323 17.19 4.40 12.35
CA VAL A 323 17.32 3.53 11.17
C VAL A 323 16.04 2.76 10.80
N SER A 324 15.12 2.54 11.74
CA SER A 324 13.85 1.82 11.49
C SER A 324 12.61 2.70 11.62
N GLY A 325 12.72 3.83 12.32
CA GLY A 325 11.60 4.66 12.74
C GLY A 325 10.83 4.12 13.94
N LEU A 326 11.15 2.92 14.43
CA LEU A 326 10.52 2.25 15.58
C LEU A 326 11.50 2.09 16.74
N TYR A 327 10.99 1.88 17.95
CA TYR A 327 11.72 1.56 19.16
C TYR A 327 10.85 0.79 20.14
#